data_64bfd203ffadf8fbd3dc248af3fb8cb0
#
_entry.id   64bfd203ffadf8fbd3dc248af3fb8cb0
#
_cell.length_a   1.000
_cell.length_b   1.000
_cell.length_c   1.000
_cell.angle_alpha   90.00
_cell.angle_beta   90.00
_cell.angle_gamma   90.00
#
_symmetry.space_group_name_H-M   'P 1'
#
loop_
_entity.id
_entity.type
_entity.pdbx_description
1 polymer ?
#
loop_
_entity_poly.entity_id
_entity_poly.type
_entity_poly.pdbx_seq_one_letter_code
_entity_poly.pdbx_strand_id
1 'polypeptide(L)'
;MKFLFNKKLKKVWGDDREVTLVNQEILNNKPVFRKLIAEYYREMAAALQEGGPTLEIGSGGGFFREHHPHAIASDMLQVPGIDVVCDATQLPFRESSLKNIVMRGVLHHIYDPILFFEECERALAEGGRVIINDPYISPFSHFIYKYIHFEFCDPGADWKFDRGQPLMDCNLALATIIFKKRLADFKQRLPRLKIVRTNYHTFFIYLLTGGYSYPALIPSWMFEPVMAVERLLKPLRMLLSSTLFIVLEKRGDGGGKD
;
A
#
# COMPACT_ATOMS: atom_id res chain seq x y z
N MET A 1 -24.20 0.36 -9.06
CA MET A 1 -22.89 1.03 -9.02
C MET A 1 -22.01 0.76 -10.26
N LYS A 2 -22.15 -0.36 -10.98
CA LYS A 2 -21.40 -0.60 -12.26
C LYS A 2 -21.52 0.53 -13.30
N PHE A 3 -22.58 1.35 -13.27
CA PHE A 3 -22.76 2.51 -14.15
C PHE A 3 -21.84 3.70 -13.86
N LEU A 4 -21.30 3.80 -12.65
CA LEU A 4 -20.43 4.90 -12.24
C LEU A 4 -18.94 4.55 -12.39
N PHE A 5 -18.62 3.33 -12.79
CA PHE A 5 -17.24 2.92 -13.01
C PHE A 5 -16.57 3.77 -14.09
N ASN A 6 -15.32 4.16 -13.85
CA ASN A 6 -14.57 5.03 -14.76
C ASN A 6 -14.50 4.41 -16.17
N LYS A 7 -15.03 5.14 -17.16
CA LYS A 7 -15.12 4.63 -18.54
C LYS A 7 -13.76 4.38 -19.19
N LYS A 8 -12.71 5.15 -18.81
CA LYS A 8 -11.35 4.95 -19.31
C LYS A 8 -10.77 3.66 -18.76
N LEU A 9 -10.84 3.43 -17.45
CA LEU A 9 -10.40 2.16 -16.83
C LEU A 9 -11.12 0.97 -17.44
N LYS A 10 -12.43 1.07 -17.66
CA LYS A 10 -13.19 -0.03 -18.26
C LYS A 10 -12.69 -0.43 -19.64
N LYS A 11 -12.18 0.53 -20.44
CA LYS A 11 -11.68 0.28 -21.80
C LYS A 11 -10.34 -0.46 -21.81
N VAL A 12 -9.50 -0.21 -20.83
CA VAL A 12 -8.12 -0.77 -20.72
C VAL A 12 -8.03 -1.91 -19.73
N TRP A 13 -9.17 -2.33 -19.16
CA TRP A 13 -9.22 -3.38 -18.16
C TRP A 13 -8.64 -4.70 -18.70
N GLY A 14 -7.64 -5.26 -18.00
CA GLY A 14 -6.90 -6.44 -18.43
C GLY A 14 -5.55 -6.13 -19.08
N ASP A 15 -5.23 -4.86 -19.33
CA ASP A 15 -3.90 -4.39 -19.70
C ASP A 15 -3.30 -3.60 -18.51
N ASP A 16 -2.47 -4.26 -17.73
CA ASP A 16 -1.90 -3.71 -16.48
C ASP A 16 -1.15 -2.40 -16.72
N ARG A 17 -0.42 -2.29 -17.84
CA ARG A 17 0.33 -1.08 -18.18
C ARG A 17 -0.61 0.09 -18.48
N GLU A 18 -1.61 -0.13 -19.31
CA GLU A 18 -2.59 0.89 -19.68
C GLU A 18 -3.45 1.29 -18.47
N VAL A 19 -3.83 0.34 -17.59
CA VAL A 19 -4.50 0.62 -16.32
C VAL A 19 -3.64 1.54 -15.45
N THR A 20 -2.33 1.28 -15.34
CA THR A 20 -1.40 2.12 -14.58
C THR A 20 -1.34 3.54 -15.12
N LEU A 21 -1.24 3.71 -16.45
CA LEU A 21 -1.23 5.04 -17.09
C LEU A 21 -2.53 5.80 -16.86
N VAL A 22 -3.69 5.13 -16.95
CA VAL A 22 -4.99 5.74 -16.64
C VAL A 22 -5.09 6.10 -15.15
N ASN A 23 -4.54 5.29 -14.24
CA ASN A 23 -4.49 5.61 -12.81
C ASN A 23 -3.65 6.86 -12.54
N GLN A 24 -2.50 7.04 -13.22
CA GLN A 24 -1.70 8.27 -13.14
C GLN A 24 -2.52 9.49 -13.59
N GLU A 25 -3.24 9.37 -14.73
CA GLU A 25 -4.11 10.44 -15.24
C GLU A 25 -5.21 10.78 -14.24
N ILE A 26 -5.86 9.77 -13.66
CA ILE A 26 -6.93 9.96 -12.66
C ILE A 26 -6.39 10.69 -11.43
N LEU A 27 -5.25 10.27 -10.90
CA LEU A 27 -4.65 10.91 -9.74
C LEU A 27 -4.31 12.38 -10.01
N ASN A 28 -3.80 12.69 -11.20
CA ASN A 28 -3.48 14.06 -11.61
C ASN A 28 -4.72 14.94 -11.77
N ASN A 29 -5.85 14.37 -12.23
CA ASN A 29 -7.05 15.12 -12.57
C ASN A 29 -8.15 15.05 -11.49
N LYS A 30 -7.91 14.43 -10.34
CA LYS A 30 -8.89 14.31 -9.24
C LYS A 30 -8.33 14.94 -7.94
N PRO A 31 -8.47 16.27 -7.76
CA PRO A 31 -7.78 16.99 -6.68
C PRO A 31 -8.12 16.50 -5.28
N VAL A 32 -9.37 16.09 -4.99
CA VAL A 32 -9.75 15.57 -3.67
C VAL A 32 -9.09 14.22 -3.38
N PHE A 33 -8.96 13.35 -4.39
CA PHE A 33 -8.27 12.07 -4.25
C PHE A 33 -6.75 12.28 -4.11
N ARG A 34 -6.18 13.20 -4.89
CA ARG A 34 -4.76 13.57 -4.78
C ARG A 34 -4.40 14.08 -3.37
N LYS A 35 -5.28 14.89 -2.74
CA LYS A 35 -5.09 15.31 -1.33
C LYS A 35 -4.99 14.11 -0.39
N LEU A 36 -5.87 13.12 -0.53
CA LEU A 36 -5.83 11.91 0.30
C LEU A 36 -4.53 11.12 0.10
N ILE A 37 -4.11 10.92 -1.14
CA ILE A 37 -2.86 10.22 -1.45
C ILE A 37 -1.64 10.97 -0.88
N ALA A 38 -1.66 12.30 -0.96
CA ALA A 38 -0.60 13.14 -0.36
C ALA A 38 -0.54 13.01 1.17
N GLU A 39 -1.68 12.84 1.88
CA GLU A 39 -1.67 12.54 3.32
C GLU A 39 -0.96 11.22 3.62
N TYR A 40 -1.28 10.17 2.86
CA TYR A 40 -0.61 8.87 3.03
C TYR A 40 0.89 8.98 2.81
N TYR A 41 1.32 9.61 1.73
CA TYR A 41 2.73 9.78 1.43
C TYR A 41 3.47 10.66 2.45
N ARG A 42 2.84 11.71 3.00
CA ARG A 42 3.40 12.49 4.11
C ARG A 42 3.65 11.64 5.35
N GLU A 43 2.69 10.79 5.72
CA GLU A 43 2.85 9.89 6.87
C GLU A 43 3.95 8.85 6.61
N MET A 44 4.05 8.32 5.39
CA MET A 44 5.11 7.39 4.99
C MET A 44 6.48 8.07 5.04
N ALA A 45 6.61 9.29 4.50
CA ALA A 45 7.84 10.07 4.54
C ALA A 45 8.27 10.39 5.99
N ALA A 46 7.33 10.71 6.86
CA ALA A 46 7.60 10.97 8.28
C ALA A 46 8.03 9.71 9.08
N ALA A 47 7.87 8.53 8.50
CA ALA A 47 8.28 7.26 9.12
C ALA A 47 9.63 6.73 8.59
N LEU A 48 10.24 7.41 7.62
CA LEU A 48 11.55 7.03 7.07
C LEU A 48 12.65 7.11 8.14
N GLN A 49 13.64 6.25 7.98
CA GLN A 49 14.93 6.38 8.66
C GLN A 49 15.88 7.19 7.79
N GLU A 50 16.65 8.06 8.41
CA GLU A 50 17.68 8.86 7.73
C GLU A 50 18.92 8.02 7.41
N GLY A 51 19.75 8.53 6.49
CA GLY A 51 21.10 8.04 6.25
C GLY A 51 21.22 6.93 5.22
N GLY A 52 20.32 6.84 4.24
CA GLY A 52 20.48 5.87 3.15
C GLY A 52 19.35 5.88 2.13
N PRO A 53 19.48 5.06 1.07
CA PRO A 53 18.52 5.01 -0.03
C PRO A 53 17.13 4.55 0.41
N THR A 54 16.11 5.13 -0.20
CA THR A 54 14.71 4.74 -0.06
C THR A 54 14.19 4.19 -1.39
N LEU A 55 13.67 2.97 -1.38
CA LEU A 55 13.03 2.32 -2.51
C LEU A 55 11.50 2.39 -2.37
N GLU A 56 10.81 2.91 -3.39
CA GLU A 56 9.35 2.78 -3.51
C GLU A 56 9.03 1.59 -4.42
N ILE A 57 8.24 0.64 -3.93
CA ILE A 57 7.76 -0.53 -4.67
C ILE A 57 6.34 -0.29 -5.15
N GLY A 58 6.03 -0.62 -6.41
CA GLY A 58 4.75 -0.38 -7.04
C GLY A 58 4.44 1.10 -7.13
N SER A 59 5.42 1.87 -7.56
CA SER A 59 5.38 3.33 -7.59
C SER A 59 4.31 3.89 -8.54
N GLY A 60 3.94 3.13 -9.56
CA GLY A 60 2.92 3.49 -10.54
C GLY A 60 3.21 4.76 -11.34
N GLY A 61 4.04 5.67 -10.87
CA GLY A 61 4.33 6.94 -11.55
C GLY A 61 5.22 7.88 -10.74
N GLY A 62 5.80 7.39 -9.65
CA GLY A 62 6.78 8.12 -8.86
C GLY A 62 6.20 9.26 -8.01
N PHE A 63 4.93 9.22 -7.66
CA PHE A 63 4.26 10.29 -6.88
C PHE A 63 4.83 10.46 -5.47
N PHE A 64 5.43 9.44 -4.88
CA PHE A 64 6.09 9.54 -3.57
C PHE A 64 7.25 10.54 -3.58
N ARG A 65 7.88 10.77 -4.74
CA ARG A 65 8.95 11.76 -4.92
C ARG A 65 8.52 13.20 -4.64
N GLU A 66 7.24 13.51 -4.67
CA GLU A 66 6.74 14.82 -4.24
C GLU A 66 6.96 15.06 -2.74
N HIS A 67 7.14 13.98 -1.96
CA HIS A 67 7.36 13.99 -0.51
C HIS A 67 8.78 13.54 -0.12
N HIS A 68 9.44 12.78 -0.98
CA HIS A 68 10.82 12.32 -0.80
C HIS A 68 11.54 12.29 -2.16
N PRO A 69 12.13 13.43 -2.61
CA PRO A 69 12.62 13.59 -3.98
C PRO A 69 13.70 12.58 -4.42
N HIS A 70 14.46 12.04 -3.47
CA HIS A 70 15.52 11.07 -3.73
C HIS A 70 15.07 9.60 -3.66
N ALA A 71 13.77 9.33 -3.59
CA ALA A 71 13.27 7.97 -3.64
C ALA A 71 13.57 7.32 -5.00
N ILE A 72 14.03 6.07 -4.95
CA ILE A 72 14.16 5.22 -6.13
C ILE A 72 12.77 4.66 -6.42
N ALA A 73 12.17 5.05 -7.54
CA ALA A 73 10.86 4.55 -7.94
C ALA A 73 11.00 3.21 -8.67
N SER A 74 10.34 2.16 -8.17
CA SER A 74 10.30 0.87 -8.85
C SER A 74 8.88 0.37 -9.07
N ASP A 75 8.72 -0.40 -10.12
CA ASP A 75 7.46 -1.07 -10.45
C ASP A 75 7.78 -2.37 -11.22
N MET A 76 6.83 -3.30 -11.24
CA MET A 76 6.93 -4.47 -12.11
C MET A 76 6.71 -4.10 -13.58
N LEU A 77 6.04 -2.97 -13.84
CA LEU A 77 5.67 -2.48 -15.15
C LEU A 77 6.59 -1.34 -15.60
N GLN A 78 7.00 -1.38 -16.87
CA GLN A 78 7.73 -0.26 -17.49
C GLN A 78 6.77 0.87 -17.83
N VAL A 79 6.66 1.85 -16.94
CA VAL A 79 5.85 3.08 -17.13
C VAL A 79 6.69 4.34 -16.89
N PRO A 80 6.26 5.53 -17.36
CA PRO A 80 6.97 6.78 -17.13
C PRO A 80 7.16 7.07 -15.63
N GLY A 81 8.33 7.55 -15.25
CA GLY A 81 8.66 7.93 -13.88
C GLY A 81 9.30 6.82 -13.03
N ILE A 82 9.51 5.63 -13.60
CA ILE A 82 10.16 4.49 -12.95
C ILE A 82 11.66 4.47 -13.25
N ASP A 83 12.49 4.27 -12.19
CA ASP A 83 13.94 4.10 -12.33
C ASP A 83 14.33 2.64 -12.51
N VAL A 84 13.63 1.73 -11.83
CA VAL A 84 13.95 0.29 -11.79
C VAL A 84 12.70 -0.53 -12.03
N VAL A 85 12.73 -1.38 -13.05
CA VAL A 85 11.70 -2.40 -13.27
C VAL A 85 12.13 -3.67 -12.56
N CYS A 86 11.35 -4.11 -11.56
CA CYS A 86 11.67 -5.32 -10.80
C CYS A 86 10.44 -5.97 -10.17
N ASP A 87 10.55 -7.26 -9.91
CA ASP A 87 9.64 -8.01 -9.06
C ASP A 87 9.99 -7.76 -7.59
N ALA A 88 9.01 -7.43 -6.76
CA ALA A 88 9.20 -7.17 -5.34
C ALA A 88 9.72 -8.42 -4.58
N THR A 89 9.49 -9.62 -5.11
CA THR A 89 9.99 -10.88 -4.54
C THR A 89 11.42 -11.22 -4.99
N GLN A 90 12.05 -10.35 -5.81
CA GLN A 90 13.42 -10.50 -6.28
C GLN A 90 14.05 -9.13 -6.54
N LEU A 91 14.43 -8.44 -5.48
CA LEU A 91 14.93 -7.08 -5.56
C LEU A 91 16.37 -7.02 -6.12
N PRO A 92 16.65 -6.19 -7.17
CA PRO A 92 17.97 -6.08 -7.77
C PRO A 92 18.92 -5.19 -6.95
N PHE A 93 18.83 -5.24 -5.64
CA PHE A 93 19.64 -4.47 -4.72
C PHE A 93 20.54 -5.41 -3.92
N ARG A 94 21.74 -4.92 -3.56
CA ARG A 94 22.69 -5.68 -2.73
C ARG A 94 22.14 -5.83 -1.31
N GLU A 95 22.63 -6.83 -0.62
CA GLU A 95 22.37 -6.99 0.80
C GLU A 95 22.74 -5.73 1.57
N SER A 96 21.89 -5.34 2.53
CA SER A 96 22.09 -4.19 3.44
C SER A 96 22.36 -2.85 2.74
N SER A 97 21.86 -2.66 1.51
CA SER A 97 22.10 -1.45 0.69
C SER A 97 20.98 -0.42 0.76
N LEU A 98 19.80 -0.79 1.26
CA LEU A 98 18.66 0.11 1.39
C LEU A 98 18.44 0.50 2.86
N LYS A 99 17.99 1.74 3.09
CA LYS A 99 17.57 2.21 4.41
C LYS A 99 16.07 2.13 4.61
N ASN A 100 15.31 2.36 3.53
CA ASN A 100 13.86 2.23 3.58
C ASN A 100 13.32 1.54 2.33
N ILE A 101 12.25 0.79 2.52
CA ILE A 101 11.39 0.25 1.47
C ILE A 101 9.98 0.73 1.77
N VAL A 102 9.34 1.42 0.84
CA VAL A 102 7.99 1.96 1.01
C VAL A 102 7.06 1.39 -0.06
N MET A 103 5.78 1.18 0.29
CA MET A 103 4.75 0.73 -0.64
C MET A 103 3.36 1.19 -0.21
N ARG A 104 2.54 1.56 -1.19
CA ARG A 104 1.16 2.00 -0.97
C ARG A 104 0.20 1.33 -1.95
N GLY A 105 -0.70 0.50 -1.40
CA GLY A 105 -1.67 -0.23 -2.21
C GLY A 105 -1.01 -1.24 -3.15
N VAL A 106 -0.02 -1.97 -2.66
CA VAL A 106 0.79 -2.91 -3.45
C VAL A 106 0.89 -4.27 -2.79
N LEU A 107 0.94 -4.34 -1.46
CA LEU A 107 1.13 -5.62 -0.76
C LEU A 107 0.08 -6.65 -1.18
N HIS A 108 -1.18 -6.24 -1.34
CA HIS A 108 -2.28 -7.11 -1.72
C HIS A 108 -2.20 -7.68 -3.15
N HIS A 109 -1.26 -7.20 -3.97
CA HIS A 109 -0.92 -7.75 -5.29
C HIS A 109 0.31 -8.67 -5.27
N ILE A 110 1.01 -8.77 -4.14
CA ILE A 110 2.22 -9.62 -4.04
C ILE A 110 1.80 -11.06 -3.83
N TYR A 111 2.05 -11.91 -4.84
CA TYR A 111 1.64 -13.32 -4.85
C TYR A 111 2.28 -14.18 -3.76
N ASP A 112 3.50 -13.85 -3.33
CA ASP A 112 4.23 -14.49 -2.21
C ASP A 112 4.82 -13.44 -1.28
N PRO A 113 4.05 -12.94 -0.30
CA PRO A 113 4.52 -11.90 0.60
C PRO A 113 5.66 -12.36 1.52
N ILE A 114 5.84 -13.66 1.75
CA ILE A 114 6.97 -14.13 2.55
C ILE A 114 8.27 -13.93 1.81
N LEU A 115 8.34 -14.33 0.53
CA LEU A 115 9.51 -14.04 -0.31
C LEU A 115 9.79 -12.53 -0.40
N PHE A 116 8.75 -11.72 -0.52
CA PHE A 116 8.91 -10.26 -0.50
C PHE A 116 9.54 -9.76 0.81
N PHE A 117 9.07 -10.22 1.97
CA PHE A 117 9.64 -9.79 3.25
C PHE A 117 11.03 -10.36 3.51
N GLU A 118 11.36 -11.55 3.00
CA GLU A 118 12.71 -12.10 2.99
C GLU A 118 13.66 -11.21 2.17
N GLU A 119 13.22 -10.76 0.99
CA GLU A 119 13.97 -9.80 0.17
C GLU A 119 14.12 -8.43 0.85
N CYS A 120 13.07 -7.96 1.54
CA CYS A 120 13.19 -6.75 2.37
C CYS A 120 14.22 -6.93 3.48
N GLU A 121 14.19 -8.05 4.19
CA GLU A 121 15.16 -8.35 5.25
C GLU A 121 16.58 -8.40 4.69
N ARG A 122 16.79 -9.01 3.52
CA ARG A 122 18.09 -9.07 2.85
C ARG A 122 18.59 -7.67 2.43
N ALA A 123 17.76 -6.92 1.72
CA ALA A 123 18.16 -5.66 1.10
C ALA A 123 18.30 -4.49 2.09
N LEU A 124 17.55 -4.50 3.21
CA LEU A 124 17.63 -3.45 4.22
C LEU A 124 18.91 -3.54 5.06
N ALA A 125 19.51 -2.39 5.34
CA ALA A 125 20.51 -2.24 6.40
C ALA A 125 19.87 -2.43 7.79
N GLU A 126 20.68 -2.66 8.81
CA GLU A 126 20.21 -2.70 10.20
C GLU A 126 19.54 -1.38 10.61
N GLY A 127 18.44 -1.48 11.34
CA GLY A 127 17.57 -0.35 11.66
C GLY A 127 16.83 0.24 10.46
N GLY A 128 16.95 -0.36 9.27
CA GLY A 128 16.17 0.01 8.09
C GLY A 128 14.70 -0.39 8.23
N ARG A 129 13.83 0.28 7.46
CA ARG A 129 12.37 0.11 7.62
C ARG A 129 11.66 -0.31 6.35
N VAL A 130 10.63 -1.16 6.53
CA VAL A 130 9.57 -1.37 5.55
C VAL A 130 8.34 -0.59 6.01
N ILE A 131 7.81 0.28 5.15
CA ILE A 131 6.68 1.16 5.47
C ILE A 131 5.57 0.85 4.48
N ILE A 132 4.45 0.37 4.97
CA ILE A 132 3.35 -0.16 4.18
C ILE A 132 2.06 0.61 4.49
N ASN A 133 1.37 1.04 3.45
CA ASN A 133 0.00 1.52 3.52
C ASN A 133 -0.85 0.69 2.55
N ASP A 134 -1.76 -0.15 3.09
CA ASP A 134 -2.48 -1.16 2.30
C ASP A 134 -3.92 -1.35 2.81
N PRO A 135 -4.84 -1.95 2.03
CA PRO A 135 -6.20 -2.23 2.49
C PRO A 135 -6.26 -3.01 3.81
N TYR A 136 -7.25 -2.66 4.63
CA TYR A 136 -7.54 -3.31 5.90
C TYR A 136 -8.99 -3.77 5.96
N ILE A 137 -9.21 -5.00 6.45
CA ILE A 137 -10.53 -5.57 6.60
C ILE A 137 -11.06 -5.32 8.01
N SER A 138 -11.81 -4.24 8.17
CA SER A 138 -12.69 -3.98 9.31
C SER A 138 -14.11 -4.48 9.00
N PRO A 139 -15.03 -4.52 9.97
CA PRO A 139 -16.44 -4.79 9.70
C PRO A 139 -17.05 -3.86 8.63
N PHE A 140 -16.72 -2.57 8.67
CA PHE A 140 -17.18 -1.59 7.69
C PHE A 140 -16.54 -1.82 6.31
N SER A 141 -15.23 -1.90 6.23
CA SER A 141 -14.52 -2.06 4.96
C SER A 141 -14.81 -3.41 4.29
N HIS A 142 -15.06 -4.47 5.08
CA HIS A 142 -15.46 -5.76 4.54
C HIS A 142 -16.75 -5.65 3.72
N PHE A 143 -17.74 -4.90 4.23
CA PHE A 143 -18.97 -4.64 3.47
C PHE A 143 -18.65 -3.92 2.15
N ILE A 144 -17.78 -2.89 2.19
CA ILE A 144 -17.39 -2.12 1.01
C ILE A 144 -16.67 -3.01 -0.02
N TYR A 145 -15.67 -3.77 0.41
CA TYR A 145 -14.89 -4.63 -0.47
C TYR A 145 -15.71 -5.78 -1.05
N LYS A 146 -16.65 -6.30 -0.31
CA LYS A 146 -17.50 -7.39 -0.77
C LYS A 146 -18.58 -6.95 -1.77
N TYR A 147 -19.17 -5.76 -1.61
CA TYR A 147 -20.35 -5.36 -2.36
C TYR A 147 -20.15 -4.18 -3.31
N ILE A 148 -19.13 -3.37 -3.08
CA ILE A 148 -18.88 -2.12 -3.81
C ILE A 148 -17.60 -2.17 -4.63
N HIS A 149 -16.52 -2.68 -4.06
CA HIS A 149 -15.23 -2.80 -4.73
C HIS A 149 -15.24 -3.97 -5.73
N PHE A 150 -14.40 -3.90 -6.75
CA PHE A 150 -14.38 -4.91 -7.81
C PHE A 150 -13.21 -5.90 -7.66
N GLU A 151 -12.18 -5.55 -6.90
CA GLU A 151 -11.04 -6.42 -6.62
C GLU A 151 -11.42 -7.54 -5.65
N PHE A 152 -10.74 -8.67 -5.80
CA PHE A 152 -10.97 -9.84 -4.96
C PHE A 152 -10.63 -9.57 -3.50
N CYS A 153 -11.49 -10.04 -2.60
CA CYS A 153 -11.32 -9.88 -1.16
C CYS A 153 -11.81 -11.13 -0.43
N ASP A 154 -10.90 -11.99 -0.04
CA ASP A 154 -11.19 -13.15 0.81
C ASP A 154 -10.29 -13.16 2.06
N PRO A 155 -10.83 -12.78 3.23
CA PRO A 155 -10.10 -12.86 4.49
C PRO A 155 -9.81 -14.29 4.97
N GLY A 156 -10.45 -15.30 4.38
CA GLY A 156 -10.26 -16.73 4.68
C GLY A 156 -9.16 -17.39 3.85
N ALA A 157 -8.71 -16.75 2.78
CA ALA A 157 -7.68 -17.28 1.89
C ALA A 157 -6.32 -17.43 2.58
N ASP A 158 -5.43 -18.17 1.94
CA ASP A 158 -4.02 -18.15 2.32
C ASP A 158 -3.38 -16.80 1.98
N TRP A 159 -2.21 -16.52 2.50
CA TRP A 159 -1.45 -15.32 2.18
C TRP A 159 -0.68 -15.45 0.86
N LYS A 160 -0.60 -16.62 0.28
CA LYS A 160 0.02 -16.89 -1.01
C LYS A 160 -1.04 -17.27 -2.04
N PHE A 161 -0.87 -16.79 -3.26
CA PHE A 161 -1.70 -17.14 -4.41
C PHE A 161 -0.82 -17.37 -5.66
N ASP A 162 -1.40 -17.92 -6.72
CA ASP A 162 -0.66 -18.19 -7.94
C ASP A 162 -0.22 -16.90 -8.62
N ARG A 163 0.99 -16.93 -9.18
CA ARG A 163 1.53 -15.79 -9.93
C ARG A 163 0.78 -15.66 -11.25
N GLY A 164 0.15 -14.54 -11.47
CA GLY A 164 -0.60 -14.21 -12.68
C GLY A 164 -0.37 -12.77 -13.14
N GLN A 165 -1.43 -12.03 -13.38
CA GLN A 165 -1.37 -10.62 -13.81
C GLN A 165 -1.13 -9.69 -12.62
N PRO A 166 -0.07 -8.86 -12.63
CA PRO A 166 0.37 -8.07 -11.48
C PRO A 166 -0.69 -7.18 -10.82
N LEU A 167 -1.55 -6.53 -11.62
CA LEU A 167 -2.61 -5.65 -11.09
C LEU A 167 -3.97 -6.35 -10.96
N MET A 168 -4.19 -7.42 -11.72
CA MET A 168 -5.49 -8.09 -11.72
C MET A 168 -5.59 -9.14 -10.62
N ASP A 169 -4.48 -9.83 -10.33
CA ASP A 169 -4.44 -10.84 -9.28
C ASP A 169 -4.08 -10.16 -7.96
N CYS A 170 -5.01 -10.23 -7.02
CA CYS A 170 -4.87 -9.56 -5.73
C CYS A 170 -5.74 -10.21 -4.67
N ASN A 171 -5.45 -9.93 -3.41
CA ASN A 171 -6.37 -10.14 -2.31
C ASN A 171 -6.32 -8.93 -1.35
N LEU A 172 -7.33 -8.07 -1.39
CA LEU A 172 -7.44 -6.90 -0.52
C LEU A 172 -7.34 -7.24 0.98
N ALA A 173 -7.55 -8.50 1.35
CA ALA A 173 -7.44 -8.94 2.74
C ALA A 173 -6.00 -9.27 3.17
N LEU A 174 -5.01 -9.24 2.26
CA LEU A 174 -3.68 -9.79 2.51
C LEU A 174 -2.98 -9.16 3.72
N ALA A 175 -2.98 -7.82 3.83
CA ALA A 175 -2.41 -7.14 5.00
C ALA A 175 -3.10 -7.56 6.31
N THR A 176 -4.42 -7.77 6.30
CA THR A 176 -5.18 -8.27 7.45
C THR A 176 -4.84 -9.72 7.78
N ILE A 177 -4.68 -10.57 6.76
CA ILE A 177 -4.28 -11.97 6.94
C ILE A 177 -2.91 -12.01 7.62
N ILE A 178 -1.91 -11.31 7.09
CA ILE A 178 -0.53 -11.33 7.59
C ILE A 178 -0.44 -10.72 9.00
N PHE A 179 -0.90 -9.48 9.16
CA PHE A 179 -0.61 -8.67 10.36
C PHE A 179 -1.66 -8.76 11.47
N LYS A 180 -2.74 -9.53 11.24
CA LYS A 180 -3.76 -9.79 12.28
C LYS A 180 -4.00 -11.28 12.49
N LYS A 181 -4.38 -12.01 11.44
CA LYS A 181 -4.79 -13.40 11.59
C LYS A 181 -3.60 -14.35 11.78
N ARG A 182 -2.51 -14.12 11.02
CA ARG A 182 -1.31 -14.97 11.01
C ARG A 182 -0.06 -14.25 11.52
N LEU A 183 -0.25 -13.29 12.43
CA LEU A 183 0.86 -12.51 12.97
C LEU A 183 1.92 -13.37 13.68
N ALA A 184 1.51 -14.43 14.36
CA ALA A 184 2.44 -15.36 15.02
C ALA A 184 3.34 -16.06 13.99
N ASP A 185 2.74 -16.56 12.91
CA ASP A 185 3.45 -17.23 11.81
C ASP A 185 4.42 -16.27 11.12
N PHE A 186 3.97 -15.02 10.87
CA PHE A 186 4.81 -13.96 10.30
C PHE A 186 6.04 -13.70 11.18
N LYS A 187 5.84 -13.50 12.49
CA LYS A 187 6.94 -13.27 13.44
C LYS A 187 7.92 -14.44 13.56
N GLN A 188 7.40 -15.65 13.43
CA GLN A 188 8.23 -16.87 13.48
C GLN A 188 9.11 -17.00 12.22
N ARG A 189 8.57 -16.68 11.04
CA ARG A 189 9.28 -16.76 9.76
C ARG A 189 10.28 -15.64 9.55
N LEU A 190 9.96 -14.45 10.05
CA LEU A 190 10.72 -13.21 9.84
C LEU A 190 11.07 -12.56 11.20
N PRO A 191 11.88 -13.24 12.02
CA PRO A 191 12.14 -12.81 13.39
C PRO A 191 12.91 -11.50 13.48
N ARG A 192 13.62 -11.11 12.41
CA ARG A 192 14.36 -9.84 12.35
C ARG A 192 13.51 -8.64 11.95
N LEU A 193 12.33 -8.84 11.34
CA LEU A 193 11.40 -7.76 11.01
C LEU A 193 10.42 -7.53 12.17
N LYS A 194 10.64 -6.48 12.94
CA LYS A 194 9.79 -6.14 14.10
C LYS A 194 8.79 -5.04 13.72
N ILE A 195 7.51 -5.23 14.07
CA ILE A 195 6.51 -4.18 13.95
C ILE A 195 6.80 -3.12 15.00
N VAL A 196 7.15 -1.91 14.55
CA VAL A 196 7.44 -0.76 15.44
C VAL A 196 6.32 0.25 15.47
N ARG A 197 5.44 0.27 14.45
CA ARG A 197 4.26 1.13 14.41
C ARG A 197 3.13 0.46 13.65
N THR A 198 1.91 0.58 14.17
CA THR A 198 0.67 0.21 13.47
C THR A 198 -0.35 1.33 13.64
N ASN A 199 -0.98 1.76 12.57
CA ASN A 199 -2.05 2.73 12.58
C ASN A 199 -3.17 2.30 11.61
N TYR A 200 -4.37 2.82 11.82
CA TYR A 200 -5.55 2.51 11.02
C TYR A 200 -6.18 3.82 10.58
N HIS A 201 -6.43 3.93 9.29
CA HIS A 201 -6.93 5.16 8.69
C HIS A 201 -8.12 4.92 7.79
N THR A 202 -8.66 6.05 7.34
CA THR A 202 -9.56 6.14 6.21
C THR A 202 -10.83 5.36 6.44
N PHE A 203 -11.85 6.07 6.85
CA PHE A 203 -13.19 5.50 7.03
C PHE A 203 -14.04 5.77 5.77
N PHE A 204 -14.45 7.01 5.58
CA PHE A 204 -15.34 7.41 4.50
C PHE A 204 -14.65 8.19 3.40
N ILE A 205 -13.56 8.90 3.72
CA ILE A 205 -12.92 9.82 2.78
C ILE A 205 -12.50 9.12 1.49
N TYR A 206 -11.97 7.90 1.54
CA TYR A 206 -11.61 7.16 0.34
C TYR A 206 -12.83 6.93 -0.57
N LEU A 207 -13.96 6.49 -0.01
CA LEU A 207 -15.20 6.32 -0.76
C LEU A 207 -15.71 7.63 -1.33
N LEU A 208 -15.65 8.71 -0.55
CA LEU A 208 -16.10 10.04 -0.97
C LEU A 208 -15.21 10.64 -2.07
N THR A 209 -13.92 10.30 -2.08
CA THR A 209 -13.05 10.65 -3.22
C THR A 209 -13.32 9.83 -4.47
N GLY A 210 -13.99 8.68 -4.34
CA GLY A 210 -14.23 7.73 -5.43
C GLY A 210 -12.99 6.94 -5.86
N GLY A 211 -11.84 7.10 -5.19
CA GLY A 211 -10.60 6.40 -5.52
C GLY A 211 -10.24 6.51 -7.00
N TYR A 212 -9.65 5.46 -7.56
CA TYR A 212 -9.39 5.36 -9.01
C TYR A 212 -10.66 5.06 -9.82
N SER A 213 -11.58 4.30 -9.27
CA SER A 213 -12.62 3.61 -10.03
C SER A 213 -13.90 4.41 -10.23
N TYR A 214 -14.22 5.36 -9.34
CA TYR A 214 -15.49 6.09 -9.33
C TYR A 214 -15.29 7.60 -9.35
N PRO A 215 -16.29 8.39 -9.77
CA PRO A 215 -16.21 9.85 -9.63
C PRO A 215 -16.14 10.28 -8.17
N ALA A 216 -15.53 11.42 -7.92
CA ALA A 216 -15.56 12.04 -6.61
C ALA A 216 -16.99 12.45 -6.23
N LEU A 217 -17.43 12.11 -5.04
CA LEU A 217 -18.75 12.45 -4.48
C LEU A 217 -18.74 13.79 -3.74
N ILE A 218 -17.55 14.32 -3.44
CA ILE A 218 -17.36 15.59 -2.75
C ILE A 218 -16.37 16.48 -3.50
N PRO A 219 -16.54 17.80 -3.48
CA PRO A 219 -15.56 18.74 -3.99
C PRO A 219 -14.34 18.85 -3.05
N SER A 220 -13.22 19.35 -3.57
CA SER A 220 -11.93 19.38 -2.84
C SER A 220 -11.95 20.22 -1.56
N TRP A 221 -12.84 21.21 -1.44
CA TRP A 221 -12.95 22.04 -0.23
C TRP A 221 -13.58 21.27 0.94
N MET A 222 -14.35 20.21 0.69
CA MET A 222 -14.91 19.34 1.73
C MET A 222 -13.89 18.36 2.31
N PHE A 223 -12.70 18.26 1.77
CA PHE A 223 -11.68 17.32 2.25
C PHE A 223 -11.38 17.52 3.74
N GLU A 224 -11.02 18.74 4.16
CA GLU A 224 -10.68 19.02 5.56
C GLU A 224 -11.86 18.84 6.53
N PRO A 225 -13.09 19.31 6.25
CA PRO A 225 -14.26 18.96 7.06
C PRO A 225 -14.46 17.47 7.27
N VAL A 226 -14.36 16.66 6.20
CA VAL A 226 -14.52 15.20 6.32
C VAL A 226 -13.38 14.59 7.14
N MET A 227 -12.13 15.01 6.91
CA MET A 227 -10.98 14.56 7.69
C MET A 227 -11.11 14.94 9.18
N ALA A 228 -11.73 16.08 9.51
CA ALA A 228 -12.02 16.46 10.88
C ALA A 228 -13.02 15.48 11.54
N VAL A 229 -14.07 15.09 10.82
CA VAL A 229 -15.00 14.04 11.29
C VAL A 229 -14.30 12.69 11.47
N GLU A 230 -13.45 12.27 10.54
CA GLU A 230 -12.66 11.02 10.68
C GLU A 230 -11.74 11.07 11.92
N ARG A 231 -11.14 12.22 12.21
CA ARG A 231 -10.33 12.39 13.43
C ARG A 231 -11.14 12.23 14.71
N LEU A 232 -12.38 12.73 14.75
CA LEU A 232 -13.32 12.51 15.87
C LEU A 232 -13.71 11.05 16.03
N LEU A 233 -13.85 10.31 14.92
CA LEU A 233 -14.19 8.88 14.89
C LEU A 233 -12.99 7.97 15.16
N LYS A 234 -11.80 8.50 15.40
CA LYS A 234 -10.57 7.72 15.64
C LYS A 234 -10.72 6.63 16.74
N PRO A 235 -11.50 6.80 17.82
CA PRO A 235 -11.74 5.69 18.76
C PRO A 235 -12.38 4.45 18.13
N LEU A 236 -13.14 4.61 17.04
CA LEU A 236 -13.83 3.54 16.31
C LEU A 236 -13.00 2.95 15.16
N ARG A 237 -11.72 3.32 15.07
CA ARG A 237 -10.85 2.93 13.93
C ARG A 237 -10.82 1.43 13.64
N MET A 238 -10.85 0.58 14.65
CA MET A 238 -10.85 -0.87 14.46
C MET A 238 -12.10 -1.40 13.74
N LEU A 239 -13.22 -0.68 13.84
CA LEU A 239 -14.51 -1.02 13.23
C LEU A 239 -14.70 -0.37 11.86
N LEU A 240 -14.12 0.81 11.64
CA LEU A 240 -14.43 1.67 10.50
C LEU A 240 -13.30 1.76 9.46
N SER A 241 -12.03 1.54 9.85
CA SER A 241 -10.90 1.75 8.94
C SER A 241 -10.92 0.82 7.74
N SER A 242 -10.53 1.35 6.60
CA SER A 242 -10.32 0.62 5.36
C SER A 242 -8.84 0.48 4.96
N THR A 243 -7.94 1.10 5.72
CA THR A 243 -6.50 1.12 5.41
C THR A 243 -5.68 0.86 6.68
N LEU A 244 -4.67 0.01 6.52
CA LEU A 244 -3.66 -0.30 7.53
C LEU A 244 -2.34 0.39 7.15
N PHE A 245 -1.78 1.12 8.10
CA PHE A 245 -0.43 1.64 8.03
C PHE A 245 0.45 0.86 8.99
N ILE A 246 1.54 0.29 8.50
CA ILE A 246 2.47 -0.53 9.27
C ILE A 246 3.91 -0.14 8.99
N VAL A 247 4.73 -0.08 10.03
CA VAL A 247 6.18 0.09 9.94
C VAL A 247 6.84 -1.11 10.56
N LEU A 248 7.63 -1.81 9.77
CA LEU A 248 8.53 -2.87 10.20
C LEU A 248 9.95 -2.30 10.27
N GLU A 249 10.75 -2.74 11.23
CA GLU A 249 12.16 -2.35 11.37
C GLU A 249 13.03 -3.60 11.44
N LYS A 250 14.07 -3.65 10.60
CA LYS A 250 15.04 -4.73 10.61
C LYS A 250 15.94 -4.59 11.86
N ARG A 251 15.94 -5.61 12.70
CA ARG A 251 16.81 -5.72 13.88
C ARG A 251 18.07 -6.49 13.54
N GLY A 252 19.19 -6.10 14.15
CA GLY A 252 20.44 -6.84 14.09
C GLY A 252 20.36 -8.21 14.80
N ASP A 253 21.27 -9.11 14.46
CA ASP A 253 21.32 -10.48 15.00
C ASP A 253 21.53 -10.56 16.53
N GLY A 254 21.85 -9.43 17.21
CA GLY A 254 22.10 -9.34 18.66
C GLY A 254 20.88 -8.96 19.52
N GLY A 255 19.69 -8.78 18.96
CA GLY A 255 18.48 -8.26 19.64
C GLY A 255 17.55 -9.34 20.21
N GLY A 256 18.07 -10.37 20.81
CA GLY A 256 17.29 -11.41 21.46
C GLY A 256 17.39 -11.36 22.98
N LYS A 257 16.72 -10.38 23.61
CA LYS A 257 16.25 -10.42 25.01
C LYS A 257 15.35 -9.21 25.22
N ASP A 258 14.05 -9.40 25.02
CA ASP A 258 12.99 -8.73 25.76
C ASP A 258 11.70 -9.57 25.62
#